data_8dc2e17099f71d081ae30954452c9154
#
_entry.id   8dc2e17099f71d081ae30954452c9154
#
_cell.length_a   1.000
_cell.length_b   1.000
_cell.length_c   1.000
_cell.angle_alpha   90.00
_cell.angle_beta   90.00
_cell.angle_gamma   90.00
#
_symmetry.space_group_name_H-M   'P 1'
#
loop_
_entity.id
_entity.type
_entity.pdbx_description
1 polymer ?
#
loop_
_entity_poly.entity_id
_entity_poly.type
_entity_poly.pdbx_seq_one_letter_code
_entity_poly.pdbx_strand_id
1 'polypeptide(L)'
;MEENVSDKTEYVKDAPVDAAPIDQVRDWRADSQTPVATEFPLPVENPAPAQGFVATGSYRAPADPNAAAPRKGGPGYFAFKRAFDIVFSAVVCAVLAVPVVAACVAIEIDSPGKPFFRQKRVGKGGKPIYIFKLRTMVSDAHEDPEKYMTPEQLAQWRREQKVDNDPRITHVGRFLRHTSLDELPQFINVLTGDLSVIGPRPVTLEETFEYGDARDEVLACKPGITGWWAATDRNDSTWGSGQRQARELFYVRHQSFGLDARVFVKTFKAMRKGK
;
A
#
# COMPACT_ATOMS: atom_id res chain seq x y z
N MET A 1 -56.78 2.20 35.22
CA MET A 1 -56.13 0.90 35.00
C MET A 1 -54.99 1.17 34.06
N GLU A 2 -53.85 1.50 34.64
CA GLU A 2 -52.62 1.78 33.91
C GLU A 2 -51.75 0.51 34.03
N GLU A 3 -51.45 -0.12 32.90
CA GLU A 3 -50.47 -1.21 32.86
C GLU A 3 -49.12 -0.65 32.42
N ASN A 4 -48.20 -0.75 33.36
CA ASN A 4 -46.81 -0.33 33.27
C ASN A 4 -46.01 -1.49 32.65
N VAL A 5 -45.56 -1.32 31.39
CA VAL A 5 -44.63 -2.25 30.74
C VAL A 5 -43.20 -1.71 30.91
N SER A 6 -42.53 -2.31 31.89
CA SER A 6 -41.09 -2.12 32.15
C SER A 6 -40.27 -2.86 31.08
N ASP A 7 -39.64 -2.13 30.20
CA ASP A 7 -38.67 -2.65 29.24
C ASP A 7 -37.30 -2.82 29.94
N LYS A 8 -36.91 -4.05 30.17
CA LYS A 8 -35.58 -4.45 30.66
C LYS A 8 -34.68 -4.73 29.46
N THR A 9 -34.00 -3.71 28.96
CA THR A 9 -32.85 -3.92 28.12
C THR A 9 -31.66 -4.38 28.96
N GLU A 10 -31.39 -5.66 28.92
CA GLU A 10 -30.25 -6.33 29.53
C GLU A 10 -29.00 -6.02 28.68
N TYR A 11 -28.11 -5.17 29.21
CA TYR A 11 -26.78 -4.93 28.65
C TYR A 11 -25.95 -6.21 28.79
N VAL A 12 -25.69 -6.87 27.66
CA VAL A 12 -24.66 -7.91 27.59
C VAL A 12 -23.30 -7.19 27.70
N LYS A 13 -22.62 -7.44 28.81
CA LYS A 13 -21.22 -7.01 29.02
C LYS A 13 -20.33 -7.77 28.03
N ASP A 14 -19.74 -7.04 27.14
CA ASP A 14 -18.70 -7.54 26.25
C ASP A 14 -17.52 -8.07 27.07
N ALA A 15 -17.13 -9.31 26.76
CA ALA A 15 -15.89 -9.89 27.28
C ALA A 15 -14.70 -9.11 26.69
N PRO A 16 -13.60 -8.91 27.45
CA PRO A 16 -12.43 -8.24 26.94
C PRO A 16 -11.81 -9.08 25.82
N VAL A 17 -11.71 -8.49 24.63
CA VAL A 17 -10.88 -9.02 23.57
C VAL A 17 -9.45 -8.87 24.05
N ASP A 18 -8.79 -9.98 24.36
CA ASP A 18 -7.36 -10.05 24.66
C ASP A 18 -6.58 -9.52 23.44
N ALA A 19 -6.30 -8.23 23.46
CA ALA A 19 -5.31 -7.63 22.58
C ALA A 19 -3.95 -8.15 23.03
N ALA A 20 -3.27 -8.90 22.17
CA ALA A 20 -1.89 -9.30 22.41
C ALA A 20 -1.04 -8.06 22.73
N PRO A 21 -0.16 -8.10 23.74
CA PRO A 21 0.61 -6.95 24.16
C PRO A 21 1.49 -6.44 23.02
N ILE A 22 1.52 -5.11 22.87
CA ILE A 22 2.26 -4.36 21.85
C ILE A 22 3.79 -4.60 21.93
N ASP A 23 4.26 -5.16 23.03
CA ASP A 23 5.67 -5.46 23.30
C ASP A 23 6.30 -6.56 22.42
N GLN A 24 5.52 -7.20 21.54
CA GLN A 24 6.02 -8.18 20.57
C GLN A 24 6.26 -7.61 19.17
N VAL A 25 6.05 -6.32 18.96
CA VAL A 25 6.53 -5.65 17.74
C VAL A 25 8.05 -5.46 17.90
N ARG A 26 8.81 -6.51 17.54
CA ARG A 26 10.27 -6.46 17.52
C ARG A 26 10.75 -5.19 16.85
N ASP A 27 11.58 -4.44 17.58
CA ASP A 27 12.24 -3.22 17.09
C ASP A 27 13.08 -3.56 15.85
N TRP A 28 12.56 -3.26 14.67
CA TRP A 28 13.25 -3.46 13.39
C TRP A 28 14.51 -2.61 13.24
N ARG A 29 14.79 -1.68 14.19
CA ARG A 29 16.01 -0.87 14.23
C ARG A 29 17.20 -1.60 14.80
N ALA A 30 16.97 -2.62 15.61
CA ALA A 30 18.05 -3.40 16.26
C ALA A 30 18.67 -4.44 15.32
N ASP A 31 18.08 -4.72 14.16
CA ASP A 31 18.38 -5.90 13.38
C ASP A 31 19.14 -5.62 12.08
N SER A 32 20.11 -4.69 12.13
CA SER A 32 21.03 -4.49 10.99
C SER A 32 22.09 -5.59 10.85
N GLN A 33 22.14 -6.58 11.75
CA GLN A 33 23.15 -7.65 11.77
C GLN A 33 22.58 -9.08 11.73
N THR A 34 21.27 -9.27 11.70
CA THR A 34 20.66 -10.60 11.52
C THR A 34 20.48 -10.91 10.05
N PRO A 35 20.79 -12.14 9.59
CA PRO A 35 20.50 -12.53 8.21
C PRO A 35 18.99 -12.36 7.98
N VAL A 36 18.65 -11.57 6.97
CA VAL A 36 17.26 -11.28 6.57
C VAL A 36 16.56 -12.61 6.36
N ALA A 37 15.62 -12.95 7.24
CA ALA A 37 14.66 -14.01 6.95
C ALA A 37 13.93 -13.61 5.66
N THR A 38 14.22 -14.32 4.58
CA THR A 38 13.79 -14.02 3.22
C THR A 38 12.29 -14.32 3.02
N GLU A 39 11.64 -14.89 4.03
CA GLU A 39 10.24 -15.33 3.93
C GLU A 39 9.41 -14.74 5.07
N PHE A 40 8.23 -14.20 4.71
CA PHE A 40 7.18 -14.02 5.69
C PHE A 40 6.68 -15.41 6.09
N PRO A 41 6.57 -15.74 7.40
CA PRO A 41 5.76 -16.88 7.80
C PRO A 41 4.32 -16.56 7.38
N LEU A 42 3.86 -17.18 6.30
CA LEU A 42 2.47 -17.04 5.88
C LEU A 42 1.61 -17.80 6.88
N PRO A 43 0.51 -17.22 7.42
CA PRO A 43 -0.45 -17.98 8.20
C PRO A 43 -0.94 -19.18 7.39
N VAL A 44 -1.00 -20.34 7.99
CA VAL A 44 -1.43 -21.58 7.37
C VAL A 44 -2.93 -21.56 7.03
N GLU A 45 -3.71 -20.67 7.68
CA GLU A 45 -5.13 -20.50 7.43
C GLU A 45 -5.42 -19.12 6.87
N ASN A 46 -6.09 -19.06 5.73
CA ASN A 46 -6.65 -17.84 5.20
C ASN A 46 -7.77 -17.37 6.12
N PRO A 47 -7.76 -16.13 6.63
CA PRO A 47 -8.93 -15.59 7.30
C PRO A 47 -10.11 -15.56 6.31
N ALA A 48 -11.31 -15.75 6.84
CA ALA A 48 -12.53 -15.66 6.04
C ALA A 48 -12.55 -14.32 5.28
N PRO A 49 -12.97 -14.31 3.98
CA PRO A 49 -13.01 -13.08 3.19
C PRO A 49 -13.90 -12.05 3.89
N ALA A 50 -13.48 -10.78 3.86
CA ALA A 50 -14.28 -9.68 4.39
C ALA A 50 -15.69 -9.73 3.77
N GLN A 51 -16.72 -9.62 4.61
CA GLN A 51 -18.12 -9.69 4.18
C GLN A 51 -18.38 -8.60 3.13
N GLY A 52 -18.66 -9.02 1.89
CA GLY A 52 -18.94 -8.12 0.77
C GLY A 52 -18.20 -8.43 -0.54
N PHE A 53 -17.19 -9.28 -0.53
CA PHE A 53 -16.53 -9.70 -1.77
C PHE A 53 -17.33 -10.81 -2.45
N VAL A 54 -18.13 -10.47 -3.46
CA VAL A 54 -18.74 -11.45 -4.35
C VAL A 54 -17.71 -11.80 -5.42
N ALA A 55 -16.98 -12.89 -5.22
CA ALA A 55 -16.15 -13.48 -6.26
C ALA A 55 -17.06 -13.97 -7.39
N THR A 56 -17.26 -13.16 -8.44
CA THR A 56 -17.92 -13.59 -9.67
C THR A 56 -16.95 -14.46 -10.48
N GLY A 57 -16.91 -15.72 -10.15
CA GLY A 57 -16.14 -16.74 -10.82
C GLY A 57 -15.44 -17.67 -9.84
N SER A 58 -15.68 -18.96 -9.95
CA SER A 58 -15.03 -19.99 -9.15
C SER A 58 -13.53 -20.02 -9.47
N TYR A 59 -12.71 -19.26 -8.68
CA TYR A 59 -11.28 -19.42 -8.69
C TYR A 59 -10.93 -20.73 -7.99
N ARG A 60 -10.42 -21.68 -8.76
CA ARG A 60 -9.78 -22.87 -8.21
C ARG A 60 -8.30 -22.52 -8.01
N ALA A 61 -7.82 -22.53 -6.78
CA ALA A 61 -6.40 -22.37 -6.49
C ALA A 61 -5.58 -23.30 -7.39
N PRO A 62 -4.45 -22.85 -7.96
CA PRO A 62 -3.56 -23.74 -8.70
C PRO A 62 -3.18 -24.91 -7.82
N ALA A 63 -3.21 -26.12 -8.36
CA ALA A 63 -2.80 -27.34 -7.65
C ALA A 63 -1.30 -27.33 -7.28
N ASP A 64 -0.54 -26.42 -7.87
CA ASP A 64 0.85 -26.14 -7.58
C ASP A 64 0.97 -24.69 -7.05
N PRO A 65 1.38 -24.47 -5.79
CA PRO A 65 1.61 -23.13 -5.25
C PRO A 65 2.70 -22.33 -6.01
N ASN A 66 3.50 -22.99 -6.86
CA ASN A 66 4.46 -22.38 -7.76
C ASN A 66 3.92 -22.15 -9.17
N ALA A 67 2.74 -22.67 -9.50
CA ALA A 67 2.08 -22.40 -10.78
C ALA A 67 1.56 -20.96 -10.79
N ALA A 68 2.44 -20.02 -11.14
CA ALA A 68 2.05 -18.65 -11.39
C ALA A 68 0.94 -18.64 -12.45
N ALA A 69 -0.18 -17.93 -12.18
CA ALA A 69 -1.23 -17.72 -13.16
C ALA A 69 -0.63 -17.29 -14.50
N PRO A 70 -1.12 -17.80 -15.63
CA PRO A 70 -0.55 -17.52 -16.95
C PRO A 70 -0.58 -16.01 -17.19
N ARG A 71 0.60 -15.39 -17.26
CA ARG A 71 0.74 -13.95 -17.50
C ARG A 71 0.31 -13.67 -18.94
N LYS A 72 -0.69 -12.81 -19.12
CA LYS A 72 -0.89 -12.15 -20.41
C LYS A 72 0.28 -11.22 -20.68
N GLY A 73 1.08 -11.51 -21.62
CA GLY A 73 2.30 -10.79 -21.97
C GLY A 73 3.42 -11.81 -22.21
N GLY A 74 3.85 -11.95 -23.45
CA GLY A 74 4.98 -12.82 -23.80
C GLY A 74 6.30 -12.26 -23.24
N PRO A 75 7.40 -13.04 -23.34
CA PRO A 75 8.73 -12.60 -22.87
C PRO A 75 9.15 -11.23 -23.40
N GLY A 76 8.82 -10.92 -24.66
CA GLY A 76 9.09 -9.61 -25.28
C GLY A 76 8.42 -8.45 -24.58
N TYR A 77 7.17 -8.60 -24.13
CA TYR A 77 6.48 -7.57 -23.35
C TYR A 77 7.21 -7.28 -22.04
N PHE A 78 7.59 -8.30 -21.28
CA PHE A 78 8.26 -8.11 -20.00
C PHE A 78 9.66 -7.56 -20.14
N ALA A 79 10.40 -7.95 -21.19
CA ALA A 79 11.72 -7.39 -21.50
C ALA A 79 11.62 -5.89 -21.85
N PHE A 80 10.70 -5.52 -22.72
CA PHE A 80 10.45 -4.12 -23.06
C PHE A 80 9.99 -3.31 -21.83
N LYS A 81 9.04 -3.85 -21.08
CA LYS A 81 8.56 -3.21 -19.84
C LYS A 81 9.72 -2.93 -18.88
N ARG A 82 10.62 -3.88 -18.71
CA ARG A 82 11.79 -3.69 -17.84
C ARG A 82 12.76 -2.64 -18.41
N ALA A 83 13.01 -2.63 -19.70
CA ALA A 83 13.83 -1.61 -20.34
C ALA A 83 13.21 -0.21 -20.15
N PHE A 84 11.90 -0.07 -20.39
CA PHE A 84 11.16 1.16 -20.11
C PHE A 84 11.28 1.58 -18.64
N ASP A 85 11.06 0.65 -17.70
CA ASP A 85 11.17 0.89 -16.25
C ASP A 85 12.53 1.49 -15.90
N ILE A 86 13.62 0.92 -16.41
CA ILE A 86 14.99 1.38 -16.14
C ILE A 86 15.22 2.76 -16.74
N VAL A 87 14.99 2.92 -18.04
CA VAL A 87 15.27 4.18 -18.75
C VAL A 87 14.44 5.32 -18.18
N PHE A 88 13.13 5.10 -18.02
CA PHE A 88 12.23 6.12 -17.50
C PHE A 88 12.62 6.51 -16.06
N SER A 89 12.87 5.54 -15.18
CA SER A 89 13.24 5.82 -13.80
C SER A 89 14.59 6.50 -13.67
N ALA A 90 15.57 6.15 -14.51
CA ALA A 90 16.87 6.83 -14.53
C ALA A 90 16.73 8.30 -14.91
N VAL A 91 15.93 8.60 -15.95
CA VAL A 91 15.64 9.98 -16.37
C VAL A 91 14.93 10.74 -15.26
N VAL A 92 13.88 10.15 -14.65
CA VAL A 92 13.15 10.77 -13.53
C VAL A 92 14.07 11.05 -12.35
N CYS A 93 14.90 10.10 -11.95
CA CYS A 93 15.86 10.29 -10.85
C CYS A 93 16.86 11.42 -11.17
N ALA A 94 17.38 11.47 -12.38
CA ALA A 94 18.32 12.53 -12.78
C ALA A 94 17.67 13.93 -12.79
N VAL A 95 16.48 14.05 -13.38
CA VAL A 95 15.76 15.34 -13.48
C VAL A 95 15.28 15.83 -12.12
N LEU A 96 14.84 14.91 -11.26
CA LEU A 96 14.25 15.25 -9.96
C LEU A 96 15.25 15.22 -8.80
N ALA A 97 16.53 14.96 -9.05
CA ALA A 97 17.56 14.96 -8.01
C ALA A 97 17.58 16.28 -7.22
N VAL A 98 17.63 17.41 -7.91
CA VAL A 98 17.67 18.76 -7.29
C VAL A 98 16.38 19.05 -6.51
N PRO A 99 15.16 18.88 -7.07
CA PRO A 99 13.92 19.00 -6.31
C PRO A 99 13.85 18.09 -5.07
N VAL A 100 14.33 16.86 -5.15
CA VAL A 100 14.34 15.93 -4.01
C VAL A 100 15.29 16.42 -2.93
N VAL A 101 16.49 16.90 -3.27
CA VAL A 101 17.43 17.48 -2.30
C VAL A 101 16.80 18.71 -1.62
N ALA A 102 16.18 19.60 -2.38
CA ALA A 102 15.49 20.76 -1.82
C ALA A 102 14.34 20.34 -0.88
N ALA A 103 13.57 19.32 -1.24
CA ALA A 103 12.54 18.76 -0.37
C ALA A 103 13.13 18.15 0.92
N CYS A 104 14.27 17.46 0.85
CA CYS A 104 14.94 16.92 2.03
C CYS A 104 15.33 18.03 3.01
N VAL A 105 15.91 19.13 2.51
CA VAL A 105 16.27 20.28 3.34
C VAL A 105 15.02 20.91 3.98
N ALA A 106 13.96 21.09 3.19
CA ALA A 106 12.70 21.64 3.69
C ALA A 106 12.07 20.74 4.78
N ILE A 107 12.12 19.42 4.63
CA ILE A 107 11.63 18.46 5.63
C ILE A 107 12.41 18.58 6.94
N GLU A 108 13.74 18.70 6.88
CA GLU A 108 14.60 18.80 8.06
C GLU A 108 14.37 20.12 8.81
N ILE A 109 14.09 21.22 8.09
CA ILE A 109 13.76 22.52 8.68
C ILE A 109 12.37 22.47 9.35
N ASP A 110 11.37 21.87 8.70
CA ASP A 110 9.99 21.80 9.19
C ASP A 110 9.84 20.83 10.38
N SER A 111 10.60 19.75 10.37
CA SER A 111 10.60 18.75 11.45
C SER A 111 11.97 18.06 11.53
N PRO A 112 12.71 18.19 12.62
CA PRO A 112 14.02 17.55 12.78
C PRO A 112 13.97 16.03 12.60
N GLY A 113 14.98 15.46 11.90
CA GLY A 113 15.14 14.03 11.71
C GLY A 113 15.34 13.62 10.24
N LYS A 114 15.57 12.34 9.98
CA LYS A 114 15.89 11.83 8.64
C LYS A 114 14.79 12.14 7.62
N PRO A 115 15.10 12.74 6.44
CA PRO A 115 14.11 13.13 5.45
C PRO A 115 13.52 11.94 4.68
N PHE A 116 14.18 10.78 4.70
CA PHE A 116 13.70 9.57 4.05
C PHE A 116 13.01 8.63 5.02
N PHE A 117 11.92 8.04 4.55
CA PHE A 117 11.15 7.01 5.23
C PHE A 117 11.15 5.72 4.39
N ARG A 118 11.26 4.58 5.04
CA ARG A 118 11.20 3.26 4.41
C ARG A 118 9.96 2.53 4.90
N GLN A 119 9.12 2.08 3.98
CA GLN A 119 7.89 1.37 4.31
C GLN A 119 7.97 -0.07 3.80
N LYS A 120 7.77 -1.03 4.70
CA LYS A 120 7.71 -2.45 4.35
C LYS A 120 6.44 -2.74 3.55
N ARG A 121 6.56 -3.46 2.44
CA ARG A 121 5.48 -3.88 1.56
C ARG A 121 5.72 -5.29 1.06
N VAL A 122 4.69 -5.88 0.44
CA VAL A 122 4.79 -7.18 -0.23
C VAL A 122 5.07 -6.95 -1.70
N GLY A 123 6.15 -7.56 -2.17
CA GLY A 123 6.57 -7.54 -3.57
C GLY A 123 6.13 -8.77 -4.33
N LYS A 124 6.68 -8.92 -5.53
CA LYS A 124 6.40 -10.06 -6.39
C LYS A 124 6.76 -11.39 -5.72
N GLY A 125 5.85 -12.37 -5.82
CA GLY A 125 5.99 -13.70 -5.22
C GLY A 125 5.88 -13.69 -3.69
N GLY A 126 5.26 -12.67 -3.10
CA GLY A 126 5.10 -12.58 -1.65
C GLY A 126 6.35 -12.08 -0.90
N LYS A 127 7.45 -11.75 -1.59
CA LYS A 127 8.70 -11.33 -0.96
C LYS A 127 8.58 -9.96 -0.32
N PRO A 128 9.17 -9.74 0.88
CA PRO A 128 9.18 -8.42 1.48
C PRO A 128 10.06 -7.46 0.68
N ILE A 129 9.55 -6.25 0.46
CA ILE A 129 10.29 -5.15 -0.14
C ILE A 129 10.19 -3.90 0.74
N TYR A 130 11.13 -2.97 0.59
CA TYR A 130 11.11 -1.70 1.30
C TYR A 130 11.01 -0.57 0.28
N ILE A 131 9.87 0.11 0.24
CA ILE A 131 9.66 1.26 -0.63
C ILE A 131 10.18 2.54 0.03
N PHE A 132 10.87 3.36 -0.76
CA PHE A 132 11.40 4.64 -0.30
C PHE A 132 10.36 5.75 -0.48
N LYS A 133 10.23 6.61 0.53
CA LYS A 133 9.41 7.82 0.49
C LYS A 133 10.12 8.97 1.16
N LEU A 134 9.73 10.20 0.84
CA LEU A 134 10.07 11.34 1.68
C LEU A 134 9.18 11.34 2.92
N ARG A 135 9.74 11.76 4.05
CA ARG A 135 9.01 11.85 5.31
C ARG A 135 8.03 13.02 5.26
N THR A 136 6.78 12.75 5.56
CA THR A 136 5.68 13.72 5.54
C THR A 136 5.03 13.93 6.90
N MET A 137 5.52 13.20 7.91
CA MET A 137 5.04 13.27 9.29
C MET A 137 6.19 13.62 10.22
N VAL A 138 5.89 14.05 11.44
CA VAL A 138 6.87 14.20 12.52
C VAL A 138 7.64 12.90 12.73
N SER A 139 8.86 12.98 13.24
CA SER A 139 9.78 11.83 13.25
C SER A 139 9.31 10.67 14.12
N ASP A 140 8.59 10.94 15.19
CA ASP A 140 8.03 9.97 16.16
C ASP A 140 6.54 9.63 15.92
N ALA A 141 5.98 10.02 14.77
CA ALA A 141 4.56 9.84 14.42
C ALA A 141 4.03 8.41 14.53
N HIS A 142 4.89 7.42 14.33
CA HIS A 142 4.53 6.00 14.40
C HIS A 142 4.84 5.36 15.76
N GLU A 143 5.78 5.95 16.50
CA GLU A 143 6.24 5.43 17.80
C GLU A 143 5.28 5.86 18.92
N ASP A 144 4.77 7.08 18.83
CA ASP A 144 3.87 7.65 19.82
C ASP A 144 2.69 8.40 19.13
N PRO A 145 1.77 7.68 18.49
CA PRO A 145 0.61 8.30 17.85
C PRO A 145 -0.33 8.97 18.84
N GLU A 146 -0.37 8.51 20.08
CA GLU A 146 -1.23 9.04 21.15
C GLU A 146 -0.84 10.47 21.57
N LYS A 147 0.43 10.82 21.39
CA LYS A 147 0.95 12.17 21.63
C LYS A 147 0.30 13.24 20.74
N TYR A 148 -0.16 12.85 19.56
CA TYR A 148 -0.62 13.77 18.51
C TYR A 148 -2.12 13.66 18.22
N MET A 149 -2.73 12.52 18.50
CA MET A 149 -4.11 12.21 18.13
C MET A 149 -5.07 12.31 19.30
N THR A 150 -6.30 12.76 19.01
CA THR A 150 -7.40 12.57 19.96
C THR A 150 -7.79 11.08 20.06
N PRO A 151 -8.49 10.65 21.12
CA PRO A 151 -8.98 9.28 21.24
C PRO A 151 -9.81 8.82 20.03
N GLU A 152 -10.63 9.73 19.46
CA GLU A 152 -11.47 9.46 18.29
C GLU A 152 -10.60 9.25 17.03
N GLN A 153 -9.59 10.12 16.84
CA GLN A 153 -8.64 10.01 15.73
C GLN A 153 -7.80 8.73 15.85
N LEU A 154 -7.40 8.36 17.06
CA LEU A 154 -6.67 7.13 17.31
C LEU A 154 -7.54 5.89 17.02
N ALA A 155 -8.81 5.90 17.41
CA ALA A 155 -9.76 4.86 17.06
C ALA A 155 -10.00 4.76 15.54
N GLN A 156 -10.12 5.91 14.85
CA GLN A 156 -10.22 5.94 13.40
C GLN A 156 -8.96 5.36 12.75
N TRP A 157 -7.77 5.78 13.19
CA TRP A 157 -6.50 5.29 12.65
C TRP A 157 -6.31 3.78 12.83
N ARG A 158 -6.66 3.24 13.99
CA ARG A 158 -6.59 1.80 14.25
C ARG A 158 -7.51 1.00 13.31
N ARG A 159 -8.68 1.56 12.96
CA ARG A 159 -9.66 0.91 12.10
C ARG A 159 -9.36 1.06 10.61
N GLU A 160 -8.93 2.26 10.17
CA GLU A 160 -8.85 2.63 8.75
C GLU A 160 -7.43 2.86 8.24
N GLN A 161 -6.44 2.89 9.16
CA GLN A 161 -5.03 3.28 8.89
C GLN A 161 -4.94 4.66 8.20
N LYS A 162 -5.98 5.46 8.32
CA LYS A 162 -6.12 6.81 7.77
C LYS A 162 -6.90 7.67 8.76
N VAL A 163 -6.49 8.92 8.88
CA VAL A 163 -7.18 9.92 9.70
C VAL A 163 -7.37 11.17 8.87
N ASP A 164 -8.57 11.73 8.92
CA ASP A 164 -8.85 13.02 8.28
C ASP A 164 -8.16 14.13 9.10
N ASN A 165 -7.47 15.05 8.39
CA ASN A 165 -6.68 16.10 9.02
C ASN A 165 -5.68 15.57 10.06
N ASP A 166 -4.95 14.51 9.73
CA ASP A 166 -3.98 13.86 10.60
C ASP A 166 -2.97 14.90 11.16
N PRO A 167 -2.96 15.13 12.49
CA PRO A 167 -2.13 16.16 13.12
C PRO A 167 -0.62 15.86 13.06
N ARG A 168 -0.23 14.63 12.75
CA ARG A 168 1.17 14.23 12.60
C ARG A 168 1.79 14.72 11.28
N ILE A 169 0.97 15.13 10.31
CA ILE A 169 1.45 15.59 9.02
C ILE A 169 2.00 17.02 9.15
N THR A 170 3.27 17.19 8.80
CA THR A 170 3.95 18.49 8.85
C THR A 170 3.46 19.44 7.74
N HIS A 171 3.82 20.73 7.80
CA HIS A 171 3.44 21.70 6.76
C HIS A 171 4.02 21.29 5.39
N VAL A 172 5.32 21.03 5.35
CA VAL A 172 6.00 20.53 4.14
C VAL A 172 5.42 19.19 3.71
N GLY A 173 5.15 18.29 4.69
CA GLY A 173 4.55 16.98 4.43
C GLY A 173 3.19 17.05 3.75
N ARG A 174 2.36 18.03 4.09
CA ARG A 174 1.06 18.26 3.45
C ARG A 174 1.21 18.66 1.98
N PHE A 175 2.15 19.56 1.69
CA PHE A 175 2.48 19.93 0.31
C PHE A 175 2.99 18.72 -0.50
N LEU A 176 3.93 17.94 0.07
CA LEU A 176 4.50 16.76 -0.60
C LEU A 176 3.44 15.72 -0.92
N ARG A 177 2.51 15.44 0.02
CA ARG A 177 1.38 14.52 -0.20
C ARG A 177 0.41 15.01 -1.26
N HIS A 178 0.07 16.30 -1.22
CA HIS A 178 -0.84 16.90 -2.21
C HIS A 178 -0.28 16.81 -3.63
N THR A 179 1.04 16.98 -3.77
CA THR A 179 1.74 16.93 -5.06
C THR A 179 2.25 15.51 -5.41
N SER A 180 2.12 14.54 -4.51
CA SER A 180 2.69 13.18 -4.63
C SER A 180 4.23 13.18 -4.80
N LEU A 181 4.91 14.24 -4.42
CA LEU A 181 6.38 14.32 -4.47
C LEU A 181 7.04 13.42 -3.41
N ASP A 182 6.32 13.05 -2.35
CA ASP A 182 6.79 12.11 -1.33
C ASP A 182 7.06 10.71 -1.90
N GLU A 183 6.46 10.36 -3.02
CA GLU A 183 6.62 9.05 -3.66
C GLU A 183 7.76 9.00 -4.69
N LEU A 184 8.40 10.14 -5.02
CA LEU A 184 9.49 10.19 -6.01
C LEU A 184 10.68 9.25 -5.70
N PRO A 185 11.10 9.04 -4.43
CA PRO A 185 12.17 8.10 -4.14
C PRO A 185 11.87 6.64 -4.53
N GLN A 186 10.60 6.28 -4.79
CA GLN A 186 10.23 4.94 -5.26
C GLN A 186 10.81 4.60 -6.65
N PHE A 187 11.20 5.61 -7.46
CA PHE A 187 11.91 5.34 -8.72
C PHE A 187 13.25 4.65 -8.51
N ILE A 188 13.88 4.80 -7.35
CA ILE A 188 15.04 3.99 -6.94
C ILE A 188 14.64 2.51 -6.80
N ASN A 189 13.46 2.22 -6.22
CA ASN A 189 12.96 0.84 -6.14
C ASN A 189 12.64 0.23 -7.51
N VAL A 190 12.29 1.07 -8.50
CA VAL A 190 12.15 0.59 -9.88
C VAL A 190 13.51 0.24 -10.47
N LEU A 191 14.53 1.05 -10.27
CA LEU A 191 15.89 0.78 -10.74
C LEU A 191 16.46 -0.50 -10.12
N THR A 192 16.28 -0.71 -8.81
CA THR A 192 16.71 -1.93 -8.10
C THR A 192 15.91 -3.16 -8.51
N GLY A 193 14.70 -2.98 -9.04
CA GLY A 193 13.87 -4.06 -9.55
C GLY A 193 12.77 -4.54 -8.59
N ASP A 194 12.61 -3.91 -7.43
CA ASP A 194 11.55 -4.20 -6.48
C ASP A 194 10.19 -3.77 -7.00
N LEU A 195 10.15 -2.63 -7.70
CA LEU A 195 8.96 -2.06 -8.33
C LEU A 195 9.07 -2.01 -9.86
N SER A 196 7.94 -1.74 -10.49
CA SER A 196 7.79 -1.30 -11.87
C SER A 196 7.19 0.12 -11.88
N VAL A 197 7.33 0.86 -12.96
CA VAL A 197 6.60 2.13 -13.12
C VAL A 197 5.10 1.88 -13.09
N ILE A 198 4.65 0.85 -13.82
CA ILE A 198 3.24 0.48 -13.92
C ILE A 198 3.03 -0.93 -13.39
N GLY A 199 2.11 -1.09 -12.45
CA GLY A 199 1.79 -2.38 -11.82
C GLY A 199 0.68 -2.25 -10.78
N PRO A 200 0.24 -3.34 -10.17
CA PRO A 200 -0.66 -3.28 -9.02
C PRO A 200 0.01 -2.53 -7.86
N ARG A 201 -0.79 -1.86 -7.03
CA ARG A 201 -0.27 -1.10 -5.89
C ARG A 201 0.52 -1.99 -4.93
N PRO A 202 1.70 -1.57 -4.44
CA PRO A 202 2.39 -2.28 -3.38
C PRO A 202 1.58 -2.23 -2.07
N VAL A 203 1.21 -3.39 -1.55
CA VAL A 203 0.32 -3.58 -0.40
C VAL A 203 1.09 -4.03 0.84
N THR A 204 0.51 -3.87 2.03
CA THR A 204 1.01 -4.49 3.27
C THR A 204 0.67 -5.97 3.28
N LEU A 205 1.21 -6.72 4.24
CA LEU A 205 0.89 -8.14 4.39
C LEU A 205 -0.61 -8.32 4.69
N GLU A 206 -1.15 -7.49 5.57
CA GLU A 206 -2.56 -7.49 5.96
C GLU A 206 -3.46 -7.17 4.75
N GLU A 207 -3.12 -6.15 3.98
CA GLU A 207 -3.85 -5.80 2.76
C GLU A 207 -3.86 -6.92 1.71
N THR A 208 -2.90 -7.86 1.75
CA THR A 208 -2.91 -8.99 0.80
C THR A 208 -4.09 -9.93 1.02
N PHE A 209 -4.61 -10.04 2.23
CA PHE A 209 -5.73 -10.90 2.55
C PHE A 209 -7.06 -10.39 1.98
N GLU A 210 -7.15 -9.08 1.72
CA GLU A 210 -8.32 -8.47 1.07
C GLU A 210 -8.55 -8.95 -0.38
N TYR A 211 -7.56 -9.62 -0.97
CA TYR A 211 -7.71 -10.22 -2.30
C TYR A 211 -8.32 -11.64 -2.25
N GLY A 212 -8.48 -12.26 -1.07
CA GLY A 212 -8.99 -13.62 -0.92
C GLY A 212 -8.24 -14.61 -1.83
N ASP A 213 -8.99 -15.44 -2.54
CA ASP A 213 -8.42 -16.46 -3.44
C ASP A 213 -7.60 -15.90 -4.62
N ALA A 214 -7.78 -14.61 -4.95
CA ALA A 214 -7.03 -13.96 -6.02
C ALA A 214 -5.67 -13.38 -5.56
N ARG A 215 -5.31 -13.58 -4.29
CA ARG A 215 -4.08 -13.06 -3.69
C ARG A 215 -2.83 -13.46 -4.47
N ASP A 216 -2.66 -14.73 -4.75
CA ASP A 216 -1.47 -15.26 -5.43
C ASP A 216 -1.36 -14.74 -6.86
N GLU A 217 -2.50 -14.53 -7.53
CA GLU A 217 -2.56 -13.93 -8.86
C GLU A 217 -2.03 -12.49 -8.86
N VAL A 218 -2.41 -11.67 -7.88
CA VAL A 218 -1.90 -10.31 -7.72
C VAL A 218 -0.42 -10.32 -7.37
N LEU A 219 -0.01 -11.17 -6.43
CA LEU A 219 1.38 -11.28 -5.98
C LEU A 219 2.32 -11.88 -7.05
N ALA A 220 1.81 -12.58 -8.05
CA ALA A 220 2.60 -13.01 -9.21
C ALA A 220 3.14 -11.82 -10.03
N CYS A 221 2.53 -10.63 -9.91
CA CYS A 221 2.95 -9.42 -10.59
C CYS A 221 3.93 -8.61 -9.76
N LYS A 222 4.83 -7.89 -10.43
CA LYS A 222 5.66 -6.87 -9.78
C LYS A 222 4.77 -5.67 -9.47
N PRO A 223 4.75 -5.16 -8.22
CA PRO A 223 3.98 -3.96 -7.88
C PRO A 223 4.53 -2.73 -8.59
N GLY A 224 3.68 -1.72 -8.78
CA GLY A 224 3.98 -0.50 -9.51
C GLY A 224 3.88 0.77 -8.69
N ILE A 225 4.58 1.83 -9.12
CA ILE A 225 4.38 3.19 -8.58
C ILE A 225 2.96 3.67 -8.92
N THR A 226 2.52 3.42 -10.14
CA THR A 226 1.14 3.63 -10.58
C THR A 226 0.54 2.37 -11.17
N GLY A 227 -0.80 2.31 -11.29
CA GLY A 227 -1.53 1.18 -11.81
C GLY A 227 -2.93 1.56 -12.27
N TRP A 228 -3.69 0.58 -12.75
CA TRP A 228 -5.02 0.83 -13.28
C TRP A 228 -5.95 1.46 -12.24
N TRP A 229 -5.96 0.94 -11.02
CA TRP A 229 -6.75 1.53 -9.93
C TRP A 229 -6.31 2.97 -9.63
N ALA A 230 -5.02 3.22 -9.43
CA ALA A 230 -4.52 4.55 -9.10
C ALA A 230 -4.77 5.58 -10.20
N ALA A 231 -4.79 5.16 -11.46
CA ALA A 231 -5.03 6.02 -12.61
C ALA A 231 -6.51 6.26 -12.93
N THR A 232 -7.45 5.46 -12.37
CA THR A 232 -8.89 5.54 -12.68
C THR A 232 -9.75 5.95 -11.49
N ASP A 233 -9.60 5.28 -10.34
CA ASP A 233 -10.57 5.35 -9.24
C ASP A 233 -9.92 5.50 -7.85
N ARG A 234 -8.75 6.12 -7.76
CA ARG A 234 -7.96 6.22 -6.52
C ARG A 234 -8.75 6.74 -5.31
N ASN A 235 -9.64 7.70 -5.54
CA ASN A 235 -10.39 8.36 -4.47
C ASN A 235 -11.80 7.79 -4.26
N ASP A 236 -12.32 7.06 -5.23
CA ASP A 236 -13.73 6.66 -5.28
C ASP A 236 -13.94 5.18 -4.92
N SER A 237 -12.87 4.40 -4.72
CA SER A 237 -12.94 2.98 -4.41
C SER A 237 -12.17 2.61 -3.15
N THR A 238 -12.85 1.90 -2.27
CA THR A 238 -12.32 1.40 -0.98
C THR A 238 -12.11 -0.10 -1.01
N TRP A 239 -11.41 -0.64 -0.02
CA TRP A 239 -11.29 -2.09 0.17
C TRP A 239 -12.65 -2.73 0.41
N GLY A 240 -13.46 -2.16 1.29
CA GLY A 240 -14.78 -2.71 1.65
C GLY A 240 -15.78 -2.79 0.50
N SER A 241 -15.63 -1.97 -0.55
CA SER A 241 -16.49 -2.05 -1.75
C SER A 241 -16.06 -3.13 -2.74
N GLY A 242 -14.89 -3.74 -2.59
CA GLY A 242 -14.31 -4.69 -3.56
C GLY A 242 -13.85 -4.06 -4.89
N GLN A 243 -14.14 -2.79 -5.13
CA GLN A 243 -13.83 -2.13 -6.39
C GLN A 243 -12.34 -1.98 -6.63
N ARG A 244 -11.58 -1.70 -5.57
CA ARG A 244 -10.13 -1.60 -5.65
C ARG A 244 -9.52 -2.94 -6.09
N GLN A 245 -9.91 -4.04 -5.45
CA GLN A 245 -9.46 -5.39 -5.79
C GLN A 245 -9.80 -5.73 -7.25
N ALA A 246 -11.02 -5.43 -7.68
CA ALA A 246 -11.46 -5.67 -9.06
C ALA A 246 -10.60 -4.91 -10.08
N ARG A 247 -10.23 -3.65 -9.80
CA ARG A 247 -9.37 -2.83 -10.68
C ARG A 247 -7.94 -3.37 -10.75
N GLU A 248 -7.38 -3.77 -9.61
CA GLU A 248 -6.03 -4.34 -9.58
C GLU A 248 -5.98 -5.70 -10.30
N LEU A 249 -6.96 -6.57 -10.08
CA LEU A 249 -7.10 -7.84 -10.79
C LEU A 249 -7.33 -7.65 -12.29
N PHE A 250 -8.13 -6.68 -12.68
CA PHE A 250 -8.30 -6.34 -14.10
C PHE A 250 -6.94 -6.05 -14.75
N TYR A 251 -6.10 -5.22 -14.12
CA TYR A 251 -4.76 -4.94 -14.64
C TYR A 251 -3.91 -6.22 -14.73
N VAL A 252 -3.87 -6.99 -13.66
CA VAL A 252 -3.08 -8.24 -13.59
C VAL A 252 -3.45 -9.21 -14.72
N ARG A 253 -4.75 -9.34 -14.99
CA ARG A 253 -5.29 -10.26 -16.01
C ARG A 253 -5.16 -9.74 -17.44
N HIS A 254 -4.98 -8.43 -17.65
CA HIS A 254 -4.99 -7.82 -18.99
C HIS A 254 -3.71 -7.07 -19.32
N GLN A 255 -2.59 -7.38 -18.64
CA GLN A 255 -1.29 -6.75 -18.89
C GLN A 255 -0.94 -6.77 -20.38
N SER A 256 -0.68 -5.59 -20.93
CA SER A 256 -0.29 -5.41 -22.33
C SER A 256 0.29 -4.01 -22.53
N PHE A 257 1.05 -3.81 -23.62
CA PHE A 257 1.55 -2.49 -24.01
C PHE A 257 0.44 -1.43 -24.09
N GLY A 258 -0.69 -1.79 -24.68
CA GLY A 258 -1.81 -0.87 -24.82
C GLY A 258 -2.43 -0.46 -23.49
N LEU A 259 -2.53 -1.40 -22.53
CA LEU A 259 -3.02 -1.09 -21.19
C LEU A 259 -2.02 -0.25 -20.41
N ASP A 260 -0.73 -0.57 -20.47
CA ASP A 260 0.32 0.22 -19.81
C ASP A 260 0.35 1.66 -20.36
N ALA A 261 0.27 1.86 -21.66
CA ALA A 261 0.18 3.18 -22.27
C ALA A 261 -1.07 3.96 -21.78
N ARG A 262 -2.21 3.30 -21.67
CA ARG A 262 -3.44 3.92 -21.11
C ARG A 262 -3.27 4.31 -19.64
N VAL A 263 -2.69 3.43 -18.82
CA VAL A 263 -2.39 3.73 -17.41
C VAL A 263 -1.48 4.95 -17.33
N PHE A 264 -0.40 4.96 -18.10
CA PHE A 264 0.57 6.07 -18.13
C PHE A 264 -0.11 7.41 -18.42
N VAL A 265 -0.86 7.50 -19.51
CA VAL A 265 -1.56 8.74 -19.90
C VAL A 265 -2.61 9.15 -18.85
N LYS A 266 -3.38 8.18 -18.30
CA LYS A 266 -4.38 8.46 -17.28
C LYS A 266 -3.75 8.96 -15.97
N THR A 267 -2.57 8.44 -15.58
CA THR A 267 -1.85 8.89 -14.39
C THR A 267 -1.53 10.38 -14.48
N PHE A 268 -1.00 10.86 -15.61
CA PHE A 268 -0.73 12.29 -15.79
C PHE A 268 -2.01 13.14 -15.73
N LYS A 269 -3.11 12.65 -16.30
CA LYS A 269 -4.40 13.36 -16.21
C LYS A 269 -4.92 13.41 -14.76
N ALA A 270 -4.77 12.34 -13.99
CA ALA A 270 -5.16 12.29 -12.58
C ALA A 270 -4.32 13.26 -11.74
N MET A 271 -3.00 13.28 -11.93
CA MET A 271 -2.10 14.21 -11.23
C MET A 271 -2.46 15.69 -11.49
N ARG A 272 -2.80 16.04 -12.75
CA ARG A 272 -3.21 17.44 -13.10
C ARG A 272 -4.54 17.86 -12.48
N LYS A 273 -5.42 16.91 -12.15
CA LYS A 273 -6.71 17.21 -11.51
C LYS A 273 -6.61 17.31 -9.98
N GLY A 274 -5.43 17.13 -9.40
CA GLY A 274 -5.23 17.15 -7.94
C GLY A 274 -5.96 16.03 -7.20
N LYS A 275 -6.16 14.91 -7.88
CA LYS A 275 -6.84 13.74 -7.33
C LYS A 275 -5.86 12.70 -6.82
#